data_7187a407068be61c9aa61e4cbd948072
#
_entry.id   7187a407068be61c9aa61e4cbd948072
#
_cell.length_a   1.000
_cell.length_b   1.000
_cell.length_c   1.000
_cell.angle_alpha   90.00
_cell.angle_beta   90.00
_cell.angle_gamma   90.00
#
_symmetry.space_group_name_H-M   'P 1'
#
loop_
_entity.id
_entity.type
_entity.pdbx_description
1 polymer ?
#
loop_
_entity_poly.entity_id
_entity_poly.type
_entity_poly.pdbx_seq_one_letter_code
_entity_poly.pdbx_strand_id
1 'polypeptide(L)'
;MTYVLAQYTIRSKQEYIFRSNRVTEIIGASDNITRSWDILFEQAEKLFEQSGVPGKKTLRLADQKELHISEIAEAFRTNTLHMVELFRGGGNETILFDSHDSFIKVNKAFSYYLLKKYPGLIPMAVCSEYTGDYQHDYTCLMQEADREKKRMITGQSDFILPFSMMDRNTFQPYSCVEKYEDGLVRLTAEAQVKRKRGQEISREDPEVQILDNMIIGKGEESLLAVIHADGNNMGIKISKMLEGKTDYDTCISKMREFTEITADAFSVQGVQALEKCRDTLQEKYKGKYEEGAFLFRKIITDGDDMTFVCNARFAMEYVQAYLKSVQDYQKKNMSEWMYSSCAGICIFHSHYPFSRVYSMAEQACENAKKKVHGRQNKIIEEGWLDFHYI
;
A
#
# COMPACT_ATOMS: atom_id res chain seq x y z
N MET A 1 28.72 17.46 10.08
CA MET A 1 27.58 17.19 9.21
C MET A 1 26.52 16.54 10.08
N THR A 2 25.30 17.08 10.08
CA THR A 2 24.20 16.51 10.84
C THR A 2 23.38 15.65 9.89
N TYR A 3 23.41 14.33 10.10
CA TYR A 3 22.59 13.39 9.34
C TYR A 3 21.12 13.58 9.67
N VAL A 4 20.24 13.12 8.78
CA VAL A 4 18.79 13.32 8.92
C VAL A 4 18.06 12.00 8.67
N LEU A 5 17.26 11.57 9.64
CA LEU A 5 16.32 10.47 9.49
C LEU A 5 15.04 11.00 8.85
N ALA A 6 14.61 10.42 7.75
CA ALA A 6 13.43 10.85 7.01
C ALA A 6 12.43 9.72 6.80
N GLN A 7 11.15 10.08 6.74
CA GLN A 7 10.08 9.17 6.34
C GLN A 7 9.30 9.76 5.17
N TYR A 8 9.11 8.96 4.15
CA TYR A 8 8.23 9.24 3.02
C TYR A 8 6.98 8.39 3.09
N THR A 9 5.86 8.97 2.77
CA THR A 9 4.57 8.29 2.64
C THR A 9 3.73 8.92 1.54
N ILE A 10 2.77 8.18 0.99
CA ILE A 10 1.75 8.72 0.10
C ILE A 10 0.49 8.99 0.91
N ARG A 11 0.00 10.24 0.86
CA ARG A 11 -1.22 10.65 1.56
C ARG A 11 -2.46 10.17 0.81
N SER A 12 -3.51 9.86 1.59
CA SER A 12 -4.82 9.46 1.04
C SER A 12 -4.70 8.34 -0.02
N LYS A 13 -3.86 7.32 0.24
CA LYS A 13 -3.63 6.20 -0.69
C LYS A 13 -4.94 5.56 -1.14
N GLN A 14 -5.80 5.24 -0.20
CA GLN A 14 -7.09 4.62 -0.46
C GLN A 14 -7.99 5.53 -1.30
N GLU A 15 -8.06 6.81 -0.97
CA GLU A 15 -8.80 7.79 -1.79
C GLU A 15 -8.24 7.84 -3.22
N TYR A 16 -6.91 7.88 -3.38
CA TYR A 16 -6.29 7.83 -4.70
C TYR A 16 -6.66 6.56 -5.45
N ILE A 17 -6.56 5.38 -4.83
CA ILE A 17 -6.85 4.09 -5.46
C ILE A 17 -8.34 4.03 -5.87
N PHE A 18 -9.24 4.31 -4.95
CA PHE A 18 -10.68 4.04 -5.11
C PHE A 18 -11.51 5.24 -5.61
N ARG A 19 -10.89 6.36 -5.94
CA ARG A 19 -11.59 7.51 -6.55
C ARG A 19 -12.22 7.17 -7.90
N SER A 20 -11.70 6.19 -8.60
CA SER A 20 -12.27 5.65 -9.83
C SER A 20 -13.15 4.43 -9.56
N ASN A 21 -14.21 4.28 -10.37
CA ASN A 21 -15.06 3.08 -10.36
C ASN A 21 -14.61 2.03 -11.41
N ARG A 22 -13.50 2.26 -12.10
CA ARG A 22 -13.00 1.37 -13.13
C ARG A 22 -11.84 0.53 -12.59
N VAL A 23 -11.99 -0.77 -12.63
CA VAL A 23 -11.00 -1.73 -12.08
C VAL A 23 -9.61 -1.53 -12.67
N THR A 24 -9.50 -1.30 -13.98
CA THR A 24 -8.22 -1.02 -14.64
C THR A 24 -7.53 0.21 -14.03
N GLU A 25 -8.28 1.27 -13.71
CA GLU A 25 -7.75 2.47 -13.07
C GLU A 25 -7.37 2.22 -11.61
N ILE A 26 -8.14 1.40 -10.89
CA ILE A 26 -7.87 0.99 -9.50
C ILE A 26 -6.55 0.20 -9.41
N ILE A 27 -6.37 -0.78 -10.30
CA ILE A 27 -5.14 -1.58 -10.38
C ILE A 27 -3.93 -0.70 -10.71
N GLY A 28 -4.07 0.15 -11.74
CA GLY A 28 -3.02 1.09 -12.10
C GLY A 28 -2.68 2.08 -11.00
N ALA A 29 -3.67 2.51 -10.21
CA ALA A 29 -3.46 3.39 -9.07
C ALA A 29 -2.66 2.69 -7.95
N SER A 30 -3.00 1.45 -7.61
CA SER A 30 -2.28 0.66 -6.62
C SER A 30 -0.81 0.47 -7.01
N ASP A 31 -0.55 0.08 -8.26
CA ASP A 31 0.81 -0.08 -8.77
C ASP A 31 1.59 1.25 -8.84
N ASN A 32 0.95 2.36 -9.19
CA ASN A 32 1.59 3.68 -9.18
C ASN A 32 2.10 4.06 -7.80
N ILE A 33 1.37 3.70 -6.73
CA ILE A 33 1.82 3.90 -5.35
C ILE A 33 3.07 3.07 -5.06
N THR A 34 3.05 1.79 -5.38
CA THR A 34 4.21 0.89 -5.17
C THR A 34 5.44 1.40 -5.93
N ARG A 35 5.28 1.80 -7.19
CA ARG A 35 6.36 2.35 -8.04
C ARG A 35 6.87 3.71 -7.60
N SER A 36 6.11 4.45 -6.79
CA SER A 36 6.55 5.77 -6.32
C SER A 36 7.87 5.71 -5.56
N TRP A 37 8.14 4.61 -4.88
CA TRP A 37 9.41 4.41 -4.17
C TRP A 37 10.59 4.21 -5.12
N ASP A 38 10.42 3.48 -6.21
CA ASP A 38 11.45 3.36 -7.24
C ASP A 38 11.74 4.73 -7.89
N ILE A 39 10.69 5.50 -8.15
CA ILE A 39 10.81 6.87 -8.68
C ILE A 39 11.56 7.77 -7.70
N LEU A 40 11.33 7.65 -6.39
CA LEU A 40 12.07 8.42 -5.39
C LEU A 40 13.59 8.22 -5.53
N PHE A 41 14.03 6.96 -5.60
CA PHE A 41 15.45 6.64 -5.78
C PHE A 41 15.97 7.06 -7.15
N GLU A 42 15.22 6.89 -8.23
CA GLU A 42 15.61 7.35 -9.55
C GLU A 42 15.80 8.87 -9.62
N GLN A 43 14.92 9.65 -8.96
CA GLN A 43 15.08 11.11 -8.92
C GLN A 43 16.26 11.52 -8.04
N ALA A 44 16.53 10.81 -6.96
CA ALA A 44 17.70 11.05 -6.10
C ALA A 44 19.01 10.76 -6.85
N GLU A 45 19.10 9.63 -7.56
CA GLU A 45 20.28 9.31 -8.36
C GLU A 45 20.55 10.38 -9.43
N LYS A 46 19.55 10.74 -10.23
CA LYS A 46 19.68 11.80 -11.24
C LYS A 46 20.13 13.14 -10.66
N LEU A 47 19.70 13.44 -9.43
CA LEU A 47 20.10 14.67 -8.74
C LEU A 47 21.56 14.62 -8.33
N PHE A 48 22.01 13.50 -7.74
CA PHE A 48 23.35 13.34 -7.22
C PHE A 48 24.40 13.06 -8.30
N GLU A 49 24.05 12.44 -9.42
CA GLU A 49 24.94 12.28 -10.58
C GLU A 49 25.40 13.62 -11.16
N GLN A 50 24.59 14.66 -11.06
CA GLN A 50 24.94 16.01 -11.49
C GLN A 50 26.06 16.64 -10.66
N SER A 51 26.41 16.05 -9.52
CA SER A 51 27.52 16.49 -8.66
C SER A 51 28.92 16.18 -9.21
N GLY A 52 29.02 15.43 -10.31
CA GLY A 52 30.29 15.16 -11.03
C GLY A 52 31.18 14.09 -10.41
N VAL A 53 30.78 13.45 -9.31
CA VAL A 53 31.54 12.33 -8.72
C VAL A 53 30.97 11.01 -9.25
N PRO A 54 31.76 10.17 -9.93
CA PRO A 54 31.29 8.87 -10.45
C PRO A 54 30.86 7.91 -9.33
N GLY A 55 29.86 7.07 -9.62
CA GLY A 55 29.39 5.99 -8.75
C GLY A 55 27.96 6.21 -8.24
N LYS A 56 27.32 5.12 -7.82
CA LYS A 56 25.97 5.12 -7.24
C LYS A 56 25.94 5.91 -5.94
N LYS A 57 25.00 6.84 -5.81
CA LYS A 57 24.90 7.78 -4.69
C LYS A 57 23.81 7.44 -3.69
N THR A 58 22.97 6.49 -4.03
CA THR A 58 21.94 5.96 -3.15
C THR A 58 22.17 4.47 -2.87
N LEU A 59 21.80 4.02 -1.69
CA LEU A 59 21.84 2.60 -1.32
C LEU A 59 20.43 2.13 -1.00
N ARG A 60 19.98 1.06 -1.68
CA ARG A 60 18.69 0.43 -1.48
C ARG A 60 18.83 -0.88 -0.70
N LEU A 61 17.75 -1.29 -0.05
CA LEU A 61 17.65 -2.60 0.64
C LEU A 61 18.01 -3.78 -0.27
N ALA A 62 17.59 -3.72 -1.52
CA ALA A 62 17.87 -4.76 -2.51
C ALA A 62 19.37 -4.90 -2.82
N ASP A 63 20.15 -3.85 -2.60
CA ASP A 63 21.58 -3.83 -2.89
C ASP A 63 22.42 -4.38 -1.71
N GLN A 64 21.91 -4.31 -0.48
CA GLN A 64 22.67 -4.71 0.72
C GLN A 64 21.74 -5.16 1.87
N LYS A 65 21.87 -6.43 2.28
CA LYS A 65 21.04 -7.00 3.36
C LYS A 65 21.52 -6.57 4.75
N GLU A 66 22.82 -6.56 4.99
CA GLU A 66 23.39 -6.10 6.26
C GLU A 66 23.82 -4.64 6.12
N LEU A 67 23.50 -3.84 7.12
CA LEU A 67 23.72 -2.41 7.11
C LEU A 67 24.27 -1.97 8.46
N HIS A 68 25.45 -1.35 8.44
CA HIS A 68 26.06 -0.80 9.63
C HIS A 68 26.14 0.72 9.54
N ILE A 69 25.64 1.40 10.55
CA ILE A 69 25.61 2.87 10.60
C ILE A 69 27.02 3.47 10.50
N SER A 70 28.03 2.79 11.04
CA SER A 70 29.42 3.23 10.93
C SER A 70 29.92 3.28 9.49
N GLU A 71 29.54 2.29 8.65
CA GLU A 71 29.89 2.24 7.23
C GLU A 71 29.15 3.32 6.45
N ILE A 72 27.87 3.54 6.75
CA ILE A 72 27.07 4.62 6.16
C ILE A 72 27.70 5.97 6.49
N ALA A 73 28.06 6.20 7.76
CA ALA A 73 28.68 7.45 8.20
C ALA A 73 30.01 7.72 7.49
N GLU A 74 30.81 6.68 7.23
CA GLU A 74 32.06 6.80 6.45
C GLU A 74 31.75 7.13 4.98
N ALA A 75 30.77 6.46 4.38
CA ALA A 75 30.35 6.72 3.00
C ALA A 75 29.78 8.15 2.83
N PHE A 76 29.07 8.68 3.82
CA PHE A 76 28.60 10.06 3.84
C PHE A 76 29.76 11.06 3.96
N ARG A 77 30.76 10.79 4.82
CA ARG A 77 31.94 11.65 4.97
C ARG A 77 32.78 11.71 3.71
N THR A 78 32.88 10.61 2.99
CA THR A 78 33.65 10.52 1.74
C THR A 78 32.85 10.94 0.50
N ASN A 79 31.61 11.43 0.65
CA ASN A 79 30.69 11.79 -0.45
C ASN A 79 30.46 10.64 -1.45
N THR A 80 30.60 9.40 -1.00
CA THR A 80 30.30 8.23 -1.85
C THR A 80 28.82 7.89 -1.84
N LEU A 81 28.11 8.18 -0.75
CA LEU A 81 26.66 8.07 -0.62
C LEU A 81 26.06 9.38 -0.09
N HIS A 82 24.78 9.61 -0.38
CA HIS A 82 24.00 10.74 0.13
C HIS A 82 22.62 10.30 0.69
N MET A 83 22.15 9.10 0.34
CA MET A 83 20.84 8.61 0.71
C MET A 83 20.88 7.09 0.87
N VAL A 84 20.36 6.57 1.98
CA VAL A 84 20.36 5.14 2.31
C VAL A 84 18.97 4.71 2.79
N GLU A 85 18.39 3.70 2.13
CA GLU A 85 17.15 3.06 2.57
C GLU A 85 17.41 2.23 3.82
N LEU A 86 16.78 2.58 4.93
CA LEU A 86 16.91 1.84 6.18
C LEU A 86 15.95 0.65 6.21
N PHE A 87 14.67 0.90 5.97
CA PHE A 87 13.63 -0.13 5.82
C PHE A 87 12.39 0.44 5.15
N ARG A 88 11.57 -0.46 4.61
CA ARG A 88 10.26 -0.18 4.03
C ARG A 88 9.20 -1.00 4.75
N GLY A 89 8.09 -0.37 5.14
CA GLY A 89 6.99 -1.08 5.79
C GLY A 89 5.74 -0.24 5.95
N GLY A 90 4.57 -0.87 5.91
CA GLY A 90 3.26 -0.20 6.02
C GLY A 90 3.07 0.90 4.99
N GLY A 91 3.63 0.71 3.78
CA GLY A 91 3.57 1.70 2.70
C GLY A 91 4.33 2.99 2.99
N ASN A 92 5.31 2.96 3.88
CA ASN A 92 6.22 4.05 4.20
C ASN A 92 7.65 3.66 3.86
N GLU A 93 8.46 4.66 3.50
CA GLU A 93 9.88 4.52 3.21
C GLU A 93 10.68 5.27 4.25
N THR A 94 11.57 4.60 4.97
CA THR A 94 12.43 5.22 5.98
C THR A 94 13.87 5.29 5.48
N ILE A 95 14.42 6.48 5.47
CA ILE A 95 15.66 6.82 4.76
C ILE A 95 16.56 7.64 5.68
N LEU A 96 17.87 7.36 5.63
CA LEU A 96 18.90 8.21 6.22
C LEU A 96 19.58 9.04 5.13
N PHE A 97 19.70 10.36 5.36
CA PHE A 97 20.40 11.30 4.49
C PHE A 97 21.66 11.83 5.15
N ASP A 98 22.65 12.13 4.33
CA ASP A 98 23.91 12.76 4.78
C ASP A 98 23.73 14.19 5.31
N SER A 99 22.65 14.86 4.89
CA SER A 99 22.34 16.24 5.29
C SER A 99 20.88 16.61 5.07
N HIS A 100 20.42 17.64 5.77
CA HIS A 100 19.10 18.23 5.57
C HIS A 100 18.95 18.85 4.15
N ASP A 101 20.04 19.37 3.59
CA ASP A 101 20.04 19.91 2.22
C ASP A 101 19.75 18.82 1.17
N SER A 102 20.38 17.65 1.30
CA SER A 102 20.12 16.48 0.45
C SER A 102 18.67 16.02 0.55
N PHE A 103 18.14 15.93 1.77
CA PHE A 103 16.70 15.61 1.97
C PHE A 103 15.80 16.62 1.25
N ILE A 104 16.03 17.94 1.42
CA ILE A 104 15.20 18.96 0.76
C ILE A 104 15.29 18.86 -0.76
N LYS A 105 16.48 18.68 -1.32
CA LYS A 105 16.68 18.57 -2.77
C LYS A 105 15.97 17.37 -3.34
N VAL A 106 16.15 16.19 -2.72
CA VAL A 106 15.48 14.96 -3.13
C VAL A 106 13.96 15.09 -3.02
N ASN A 107 13.45 15.61 -1.90
CA ASN A 107 12.01 15.81 -1.71
C ASN A 107 11.41 16.74 -2.77
N LYS A 108 12.09 17.85 -3.10
CA LYS A 108 11.64 18.75 -4.18
C LYS A 108 11.62 18.05 -5.54
N ALA A 109 12.67 17.32 -5.89
CA ALA A 109 12.77 16.61 -7.17
C ALA A 109 11.67 15.54 -7.30
N PHE A 110 11.49 14.73 -6.26
CA PHE A 110 10.48 13.69 -6.19
C PHE A 110 9.05 14.26 -6.26
N SER A 111 8.74 15.23 -5.39
CA SER A 111 7.40 15.86 -5.37
C SER A 111 7.07 16.55 -6.69
N TYR A 112 8.02 17.25 -7.29
CA TYR A 112 7.83 17.88 -8.60
C TYR A 112 7.59 16.83 -9.70
N TYR A 113 8.33 15.73 -9.69
CA TYR A 113 8.15 14.66 -10.66
C TYR A 113 6.77 14.02 -10.53
N LEU A 114 6.33 13.70 -9.29
CA LEU A 114 4.99 13.14 -9.06
C LEU A 114 3.89 14.12 -9.47
N LEU A 115 3.97 15.37 -9.08
CA LEU A 115 3.01 16.40 -9.47
C LEU A 115 2.83 16.46 -10.99
N LYS A 116 3.92 16.35 -11.75
CA LYS A 116 3.91 16.45 -13.21
C LYS A 116 3.46 15.16 -13.91
N LYS A 117 3.81 14.01 -13.37
CA LYS A 117 3.65 12.71 -14.06
C LYS A 117 2.57 11.82 -13.46
N TYR A 118 2.21 12.03 -12.20
CA TYR A 118 1.25 11.24 -11.45
C TYR A 118 0.22 12.13 -10.75
N PRO A 119 -0.63 12.85 -11.50
CA PRO A 119 -1.66 13.71 -10.93
C PRO A 119 -2.50 12.96 -9.89
N GLY A 120 -2.79 13.61 -8.77
CA GLY A 120 -3.55 13.03 -7.66
C GLY A 120 -2.72 12.23 -6.64
N LEU A 121 -1.47 11.87 -6.95
CA LEU A 121 -0.58 11.20 -6.01
C LEU A 121 0.14 12.24 -5.15
N ILE A 122 -0.14 12.25 -3.84
CA ILE A 122 0.32 13.28 -2.92
C ILE A 122 1.41 12.71 -1.99
N PRO A 123 2.71 12.96 -2.26
CA PRO A 123 3.76 12.56 -1.37
C PRO A 123 3.80 13.45 -0.12
N MET A 124 4.10 12.87 1.03
CA MET A 124 4.47 13.56 2.24
C MET A 124 5.85 13.07 2.69
N ALA A 125 6.73 13.98 3.02
CA ALA A 125 8.04 13.68 3.56
C ALA A 125 8.27 14.50 4.83
N VAL A 126 8.75 13.84 5.87
CA VAL A 126 9.15 14.46 7.13
C VAL A 126 10.54 14.00 7.50
N CYS A 127 11.24 14.76 8.33
CA CYS A 127 12.54 14.39 8.81
C CYS A 127 12.77 14.83 10.26
N SER A 128 13.65 14.12 10.94
CA SER A 128 14.20 14.46 12.25
C SER A 128 15.73 14.44 12.20
N GLU A 129 16.35 15.18 13.11
CA GLU A 129 17.80 15.15 13.26
C GLU A 129 18.26 13.79 13.77
N TYR A 130 19.36 13.26 13.21
CA TYR A 130 19.98 12.03 13.69
C TYR A 130 20.85 12.34 14.91
N THR A 131 20.52 11.76 16.06
CA THR A 131 21.26 11.92 17.32
C THR A 131 22.11 10.69 17.68
N GLY A 132 21.88 9.57 17.02
CA GLY A 132 22.46 8.26 17.36
C GLY A 132 21.59 7.44 18.32
N ASP A 133 20.52 8.00 18.85
CA ASP A 133 19.50 7.29 19.62
C ASP A 133 18.26 7.07 18.72
N TYR A 134 18.10 5.85 18.22
CA TYR A 134 17.01 5.51 17.29
C TYR A 134 15.62 5.76 17.89
N GLN A 135 15.41 5.44 19.17
CA GLN A 135 14.11 5.58 19.79
C GLN A 135 13.71 7.05 19.93
N HIS A 136 14.68 7.90 20.29
CA HIS A 136 14.47 9.35 20.34
C HIS A 136 14.17 9.91 18.95
N ASP A 137 15.01 9.61 17.96
CA ASP A 137 14.91 10.15 16.60
C ASP A 137 13.62 9.69 15.91
N TYR A 138 13.25 8.42 16.08
CA TYR A 138 12.00 7.87 15.55
C TYR A 138 10.76 8.51 16.21
N THR A 139 10.81 8.77 17.52
CA THR A 139 9.73 9.47 18.22
C THR A 139 9.55 10.89 17.69
N CYS A 140 10.63 11.62 17.49
CA CYS A 140 10.61 12.95 16.89
C CYS A 140 10.04 12.91 15.46
N LEU A 141 10.48 11.93 14.67
CA LEU A 141 10.02 11.73 13.30
C LEU A 141 8.49 11.47 13.24
N MET A 142 7.96 10.63 14.14
CA MET A 142 6.52 10.36 14.21
C MET A 142 5.71 11.58 14.64
N GLN A 143 6.23 12.38 15.57
CA GLN A 143 5.58 13.64 15.97
C GLN A 143 5.52 14.64 14.81
N GLU A 144 6.60 14.77 14.04
CA GLU A 144 6.61 15.60 12.82
C GLU A 144 5.65 15.06 11.76
N ALA A 145 5.58 13.73 11.58
CA ALA A 145 4.63 13.10 10.66
C ALA A 145 3.17 13.41 11.05
N ASP A 146 2.84 13.33 12.33
CA ASP A 146 1.48 13.65 12.81
C ASP A 146 1.16 15.15 12.71
N ARG A 147 2.15 16.01 12.91
CA ARG A 147 2.00 17.45 12.72
C ARG A 147 1.75 17.78 11.25
N GLU A 148 2.55 17.22 10.34
CA GLU A 148 2.41 17.47 8.91
C GLU A 148 1.13 16.85 8.34
N LYS A 149 0.71 15.68 8.80
CA LYS A 149 -0.60 15.08 8.45
C LYS A 149 -1.77 16.03 8.73
N LYS A 150 -1.73 16.74 9.85
CA LYS A 150 -2.78 17.71 10.24
C LYS A 150 -2.70 19.02 9.46
N ARG A 151 -1.50 19.38 8.99
CA ARG A 151 -1.23 20.62 8.28
C ARG A 151 -1.48 20.53 6.77
N MET A 152 -1.18 19.35 6.19
CA MET A 152 -1.34 19.14 4.76
C MET A 152 -2.81 19.18 4.34
N ILE A 153 -3.09 19.99 3.32
CA ILE A 153 -4.36 19.98 2.62
C ILE A 153 -4.27 18.90 1.55
N THR A 154 -5.09 17.86 1.66
CA THR A 154 -5.12 16.74 0.70
C THR A 154 -6.10 16.99 -0.45
N GLY A 155 -6.97 17.97 -0.35
CA GLY A 155 -7.87 18.38 -1.44
C GLY A 155 -7.11 19.08 -2.55
N GLN A 156 -7.29 18.65 -3.80
CA GLN A 156 -6.84 19.43 -4.95
C GLN A 156 -7.78 20.63 -5.10
N SER A 157 -7.23 21.83 -5.02
CA SER A 157 -7.96 23.00 -5.51
C SER A 157 -7.80 23.07 -7.03
N ASP A 158 -8.66 22.38 -7.75
CA ASP A 158 -8.69 22.49 -9.19
C ASP A 158 -9.17 23.91 -9.57
N PHE A 159 -8.41 24.59 -10.40
CA PHE A 159 -8.87 25.83 -11.00
C PHE A 159 -9.94 25.48 -12.04
N ILE A 160 -11.19 25.56 -11.61
CA ILE A 160 -12.35 25.22 -12.44
C ILE A 160 -12.76 26.47 -13.21
N LEU A 161 -12.57 26.44 -14.52
CA LEU A 161 -13.14 27.44 -15.41
C LEU A 161 -14.63 27.16 -15.65
N PRO A 162 -15.50 28.16 -15.77
CA PRO A 162 -16.95 27.98 -15.94
C PRO A 162 -17.36 27.14 -17.15
N PHE A 163 -16.48 27.00 -18.13
CA PHE A 163 -16.67 26.19 -19.34
C PHE A 163 -15.96 24.82 -19.29
N SER A 164 -15.32 24.46 -18.17
CA SER A 164 -14.68 23.15 -18.00
C SER A 164 -15.73 22.06 -17.84
N MET A 165 -15.61 21.00 -18.63
CA MET A 165 -16.41 19.81 -18.43
C MET A 165 -15.78 18.95 -17.33
N MET A 166 -16.57 18.59 -16.32
CA MET A 166 -16.13 17.87 -15.13
C MET A 166 -16.54 16.41 -15.19
N ASP A 167 -15.69 15.55 -14.64
CA ASP A 167 -16.06 14.18 -14.31
C ASP A 167 -17.07 14.16 -13.15
N ARG A 168 -18.16 13.40 -13.30
CA ARG A 168 -19.25 13.38 -12.33
C ARG A 168 -18.92 12.69 -11.01
N ASN A 169 -17.91 11.80 -11.03
CA ASN A 169 -17.55 11.00 -9.86
C ASN A 169 -16.44 11.68 -9.04
N THR A 170 -15.47 12.28 -9.73
CA THR A 170 -14.28 12.86 -9.10
C THR A 170 -14.34 14.37 -8.96
N PHE A 171 -15.26 15.03 -9.69
CA PHE A 171 -15.34 16.48 -9.82
C PHE A 171 -14.05 17.13 -10.33
N GLN A 172 -13.23 16.35 -11.05
CA GLN A 172 -12.03 16.85 -11.72
C GLN A 172 -12.33 17.20 -13.18
N PRO A 173 -11.64 18.21 -13.75
CA PRO A 173 -11.82 18.56 -15.16
C PRO A 173 -11.28 17.46 -16.06
N TYR A 174 -11.99 17.17 -17.14
CA TYR A 174 -11.47 16.29 -18.18
C TYR A 174 -10.28 16.97 -18.89
N SER A 175 -9.21 16.20 -19.06
CA SER A 175 -7.97 16.66 -19.69
C SER A 175 -7.77 16.14 -21.11
N CYS A 176 -8.39 14.99 -21.44
CA CYS A 176 -8.26 14.38 -22.75
C CYS A 176 -9.48 13.53 -23.12
N VAL A 177 -9.52 13.16 -24.41
CA VAL A 177 -10.47 12.18 -24.96
C VAL A 177 -9.64 11.11 -25.64
N GLU A 178 -9.83 9.87 -25.25
CA GLU A 178 -9.16 8.72 -25.85
C GLU A 178 -10.17 7.76 -26.49
N LYS A 179 -9.73 7.09 -27.57
CA LYS A 179 -10.54 6.08 -28.25
C LYS A 179 -10.20 4.69 -27.69
N TYR A 180 -11.21 4.01 -27.21
CA TYR A 180 -11.16 2.61 -26.77
C TYR A 180 -12.10 1.75 -27.62
N GLU A 181 -12.11 0.44 -27.39
CA GLU A 181 -12.99 -0.51 -28.08
C GLU A 181 -14.45 -0.11 -27.97
N ASP A 182 -14.88 0.37 -26.80
CA ASP A 182 -16.24 0.82 -26.51
C ASP A 182 -16.56 2.26 -26.97
N GLY A 183 -15.64 2.93 -27.68
CA GLY A 183 -15.83 4.28 -28.20
C GLY A 183 -14.92 5.35 -27.59
N LEU A 184 -15.39 6.62 -27.64
CA LEU A 184 -14.63 7.77 -27.12
C LEU A 184 -14.90 7.93 -25.63
N VAL A 185 -13.82 7.92 -24.83
CA VAL A 185 -13.84 8.08 -23.37
C VAL A 185 -13.16 9.38 -22.98
N ARG A 186 -13.84 10.20 -22.17
CA ARG A 186 -13.26 11.40 -21.56
C ARG A 186 -12.55 11.00 -20.27
N LEU A 187 -11.32 11.48 -20.09
CA LEU A 187 -10.50 11.15 -18.93
C LEU A 187 -9.98 12.41 -18.25
N THR A 188 -9.94 12.40 -16.92
CA THR A 188 -9.17 13.35 -16.13
C THR A 188 -7.68 13.01 -16.25
N ALA A 189 -6.79 13.93 -15.93
CA ALA A 189 -5.34 13.66 -15.98
C ALA A 189 -4.94 12.49 -15.06
N GLU A 190 -5.57 12.40 -13.90
CA GLU A 190 -5.38 11.30 -12.93
C GLU A 190 -5.85 9.97 -13.54
N ALA A 191 -7.08 9.91 -14.05
CA ALA A 191 -7.66 8.71 -14.64
C ALA A 191 -6.84 8.19 -15.84
N GLN A 192 -6.30 9.09 -16.67
CA GLN A 192 -5.46 8.73 -17.80
C GLN A 192 -4.20 7.98 -17.37
N VAL A 193 -3.48 8.49 -16.36
CA VAL A 193 -2.24 7.86 -15.86
C VAL A 193 -2.54 6.51 -15.22
N LYS A 194 -3.56 6.42 -14.40
CA LYS A 194 -4.01 5.18 -13.76
C LYS A 194 -4.40 4.13 -14.80
N ARG A 195 -5.22 4.52 -15.77
CA ARG A 195 -5.72 3.62 -16.81
C ARG A 195 -4.60 3.10 -17.70
N LYS A 196 -3.69 3.97 -18.12
CA LYS A 196 -2.51 3.55 -18.90
C LYS A 196 -1.73 2.47 -18.16
N ARG A 197 -1.44 2.68 -16.87
CA ARG A 197 -0.70 1.70 -16.07
C ARG A 197 -1.47 0.40 -15.88
N GLY A 198 -2.76 0.47 -15.58
CA GLY A 198 -3.61 -0.72 -15.45
C GLY A 198 -3.69 -1.53 -16.74
N GLN A 199 -3.68 -0.88 -17.92
CA GLN A 199 -3.63 -1.57 -19.20
C GLN A 199 -2.28 -2.24 -19.47
N GLU A 200 -1.17 -1.63 -19.04
CA GLU A 200 0.16 -2.26 -19.12
C GLU A 200 0.17 -3.56 -18.31
N ILE A 201 -0.28 -3.51 -17.06
CA ILE A 201 -0.39 -4.69 -16.17
C ILE A 201 -1.32 -5.75 -16.78
N SER A 202 -2.45 -5.35 -17.31
CA SER A 202 -3.42 -6.26 -17.92
C SER A 202 -2.92 -6.97 -19.17
N ARG A 203 -1.94 -6.41 -19.87
CA ARG A 203 -1.28 -7.10 -21.01
C ARG A 203 -0.30 -8.16 -20.53
N GLU A 204 0.32 -7.93 -19.38
CA GLU A 204 1.25 -8.88 -18.76
C GLU A 204 0.49 -10.03 -18.07
N ASP A 205 -0.69 -9.74 -17.52
CA ASP A 205 -1.58 -10.71 -16.88
C ASP A 205 -3.04 -10.52 -17.33
N PRO A 206 -3.50 -11.24 -18.38
CA PRO A 206 -4.86 -11.13 -18.89
C PRO A 206 -5.97 -11.53 -17.92
N GLU A 207 -5.70 -12.40 -16.93
CA GLU A 207 -6.68 -12.79 -15.92
C GLU A 207 -7.07 -11.61 -15.02
N VAL A 208 -6.24 -10.57 -15.05
CA VAL A 208 -6.41 -9.33 -14.30
C VAL A 208 -7.59 -8.48 -14.78
N GLN A 209 -8.17 -8.72 -15.95
CA GLN A 209 -8.95 -7.69 -16.63
C GLN A 209 -10.42 -7.55 -16.23
N ILE A 210 -11.14 -8.60 -15.81
CA ILE A 210 -12.60 -8.53 -15.86
C ILE A 210 -13.26 -9.03 -14.57
N LEU A 211 -13.81 -8.10 -13.76
CA LEU A 211 -14.73 -8.45 -12.66
C LEU A 211 -15.97 -9.18 -13.17
N ASP A 212 -16.42 -8.91 -14.40
CA ASP A 212 -17.57 -9.55 -15.01
C ASP A 212 -17.42 -11.07 -15.16
N ASN A 213 -16.20 -11.58 -15.29
CA ASN A 213 -15.92 -13.02 -15.31
C ASN A 213 -16.13 -13.70 -13.95
N MET A 214 -16.14 -12.93 -12.86
CA MET A 214 -16.36 -13.46 -11.51
C MET A 214 -17.84 -13.60 -11.16
N ILE A 215 -18.74 -13.10 -12.02
CA ILE A 215 -20.19 -13.11 -11.79
C ILE A 215 -20.76 -14.46 -12.21
N ILE A 216 -21.55 -15.09 -11.34
CA ILE A 216 -22.22 -16.38 -11.63
C ILE A 216 -23.51 -16.20 -12.41
N GLY A 217 -24.22 -15.14 -12.16
CA GLY A 217 -25.52 -14.85 -12.78
C GLY A 217 -25.60 -13.42 -13.32
N LYS A 218 -26.64 -13.15 -14.10
CA LYS A 218 -26.97 -11.79 -14.59
C LYS A 218 -28.13 -11.21 -13.78
N GLY A 219 -28.24 -9.88 -13.76
CA GLY A 219 -29.30 -9.19 -13.03
C GLY A 219 -29.06 -9.19 -11.52
N GLU A 220 -30.08 -9.53 -10.73
CA GLU A 220 -30.02 -9.53 -9.26
C GLU A 220 -28.99 -10.49 -8.66
N GLU A 221 -28.55 -11.52 -9.41
CA GLU A 221 -27.54 -12.48 -8.97
C GLU A 221 -26.10 -12.06 -9.32
N SER A 222 -25.90 -10.90 -9.94
CA SER A 222 -24.54 -10.39 -10.27
C SER A 222 -23.86 -9.76 -9.06
N LEU A 223 -23.62 -10.58 -8.03
CA LEU A 223 -23.06 -10.14 -6.76
C LEU A 223 -21.57 -10.45 -6.66
N LEU A 224 -20.83 -9.43 -6.28
CA LEU A 224 -19.42 -9.47 -5.93
C LEU A 224 -19.24 -9.15 -4.44
N ALA A 225 -18.07 -9.44 -3.90
CA ALA A 225 -17.66 -9.03 -2.58
C ALA A 225 -16.29 -8.35 -2.64
N VAL A 226 -16.15 -7.19 -1.99
CA VAL A 226 -14.86 -6.61 -1.62
C VAL A 226 -14.55 -7.04 -0.20
N ILE A 227 -13.36 -7.55 -0.01
CA ILE A 227 -12.82 -7.91 1.29
C ILE A 227 -11.64 -6.98 1.59
N HIS A 228 -11.68 -6.34 2.75
CA HIS A 228 -10.56 -5.59 3.31
C HIS A 228 -10.14 -6.26 4.62
N ALA A 229 -8.90 -6.67 4.70
CA ALA A 229 -8.31 -7.30 5.89
C ALA A 229 -7.08 -6.52 6.33
N ASP A 230 -6.95 -6.30 7.64
CA ASP A 230 -5.90 -5.48 8.22
C ASP A 230 -5.37 -6.13 9.51
N GLY A 231 -4.05 -6.10 9.70
CA GLY A 231 -3.35 -6.73 10.81
C GLY A 231 -3.69 -6.13 12.17
N ASN A 232 -3.74 -6.98 13.20
CA ASN A 232 -4.03 -6.55 14.56
C ASN A 232 -2.76 -6.19 15.32
N ASN A 233 -2.82 -5.10 16.10
CA ASN A 233 -1.81 -4.74 17.10
C ASN A 233 -0.38 -4.50 16.53
N MET A 234 -0.22 -4.20 15.23
CA MET A 234 1.09 -4.06 14.61
C MET A 234 1.96 -2.97 15.28
N GLY A 235 1.41 -1.81 15.56
CA GLY A 235 2.10 -0.73 16.28
C GLY A 235 2.56 -1.14 17.69
N ILE A 236 1.75 -1.93 18.42
CA ILE A 236 2.11 -2.43 19.75
C ILE A 236 3.26 -3.44 19.66
N LYS A 237 3.26 -4.31 18.64
CA LYS A 237 4.35 -5.27 18.39
C LYS A 237 5.66 -4.54 18.13
N ILE A 238 5.66 -3.53 17.26
CA ILE A 238 6.82 -2.69 16.98
C ILE A 238 7.33 -2.01 18.25
N SER A 239 6.45 -1.39 19.04
CA SER A 239 6.83 -0.74 20.30
C SER A 239 7.50 -1.70 21.27
N LYS A 240 6.95 -2.91 21.45
CA LYS A 240 7.54 -3.94 22.32
C LYS A 240 8.89 -4.46 21.80
N MET A 241 9.00 -4.65 20.47
CA MET A 241 10.22 -5.11 19.84
C MET A 241 11.39 -4.15 20.05
N LEU A 242 11.10 -2.85 20.03
CA LEU A 242 12.10 -1.78 20.18
C LEU A 242 12.27 -1.29 21.61
N GLU A 243 11.50 -1.79 22.58
CA GLU A 243 11.54 -1.36 23.97
C GLU A 243 12.96 -1.51 24.54
N GLY A 244 13.48 -0.42 25.10
CA GLY A 244 14.83 -0.36 25.71
C GLY A 244 16.00 -0.45 24.73
N LYS A 245 15.77 -0.39 23.42
CA LYS A 245 16.80 -0.40 22.39
C LYS A 245 16.96 1.00 21.80
N THR A 246 18.19 1.50 21.82
CA THR A 246 18.55 2.82 21.30
C THR A 246 19.53 2.75 20.15
N ASP A 247 20.26 1.65 20.05
CA ASP A 247 21.24 1.41 18.99
C ASP A 247 20.58 1.25 17.61
N TYR A 248 21.06 2.02 16.64
CA TYR A 248 20.51 2.05 15.28
C TYR A 248 20.66 0.71 14.54
N ASP A 249 21.82 0.08 14.60
CA ASP A 249 22.05 -1.18 13.85
C ASP A 249 21.09 -2.26 14.33
N THR A 250 20.92 -2.39 15.64
CA THR A 250 19.98 -3.34 16.26
C THR A 250 18.53 -3.01 15.89
N CYS A 251 18.12 -1.73 15.98
CA CYS A 251 16.74 -1.32 15.69
C CYS A 251 16.39 -1.49 14.22
N ILE A 252 17.29 -1.10 13.30
CA ILE A 252 17.06 -1.24 11.86
C ILE A 252 16.97 -2.73 11.48
N SER A 253 17.91 -3.56 11.98
CA SER A 253 17.89 -5.00 11.72
C SER A 253 16.55 -5.64 12.15
N LYS A 254 16.07 -5.28 13.35
CA LYS A 254 14.78 -5.78 13.84
C LYS A 254 13.58 -5.24 13.04
N MET A 255 13.61 -3.98 12.63
CA MET A 255 12.55 -3.42 11.78
C MET A 255 12.50 -4.09 10.40
N ARG A 256 13.66 -4.36 9.80
CA ARG A 256 13.74 -5.11 8.53
C ARG A 256 13.18 -6.52 8.67
N GLU A 257 13.65 -7.27 9.67
CA GLU A 257 13.16 -8.60 9.97
C GLU A 257 11.65 -8.60 10.18
N PHE A 258 11.13 -7.67 10.99
CA PHE A 258 9.71 -7.55 11.26
C PHE A 258 8.89 -7.24 10.00
N THR A 259 9.35 -6.34 9.13
CA THR A 259 8.65 -6.00 7.89
C THR A 259 8.67 -7.14 6.88
N GLU A 260 9.80 -7.87 6.76
CA GLU A 260 9.91 -9.05 5.90
C GLU A 260 8.98 -10.18 6.37
N ILE A 261 8.99 -10.50 7.66
CA ILE A 261 8.12 -11.55 8.23
C ILE A 261 6.66 -11.15 8.11
N THR A 262 6.32 -9.88 8.33
CA THR A 262 4.95 -9.39 8.16
C THR A 262 4.50 -9.50 6.71
N ALA A 263 5.32 -9.09 5.75
CA ALA A 263 5.01 -9.24 4.33
C ALA A 263 4.86 -10.71 3.93
N ASP A 264 5.70 -11.60 4.44
CA ASP A 264 5.55 -13.04 4.19
C ASP A 264 4.23 -13.58 4.76
N ALA A 265 3.90 -13.25 6.02
CA ALA A 265 2.69 -13.75 6.68
C ALA A 265 1.40 -13.30 5.99
N PHE A 266 1.27 -12.01 5.70
CA PHE A 266 0.03 -11.42 5.18
C PHE A 266 -0.05 -11.45 3.66
N SER A 267 1.03 -11.06 2.98
CA SER A 267 1.03 -10.92 1.52
C SER A 267 1.37 -12.24 0.81
N VAL A 268 2.45 -12.92 1.19
CA VAL A 268 2.88 -14.14 0.47
C VAL A 268 2.01 -15.32 0.86
N GLN A 269 2.01 -15.72 2.13
CA GLN A 269 1.27 -16.91 2.58
C GLN A 269 -0.24 -16.67 2.62
N GLY A 270 -0.68 -15.43 2.88
CA GLY A 270 -2.07 -15.03 2.74
C GLY A 270 -2.59 -15.25 1.32
N VAL A 271 -1.85 -14.81 0.30
CA VAL A 271 -2.22 -15.02 -1.11
C VAL A 271 -2.20 -16.49 -1.49
N GLN A 272 -1.18 -17.25 -1.08
CA GLN A 272 -1.13 -18.70 -1.31
C GLN A 272 -2.33 -19.44 -0.69
N ALA A 273 -2.82 -18.97 0.47
CA ALA A 273 -4.02 -19.54 1.07
C ALA A 273 -5.28 -19.24 0.25
N LEU A 274 -5.39 -18.04 -0.34
CA LEU A 274 -6.48 -17.69 -1.26
C LEU A 274 -6.42 -18.55 -2.54
N GLU A 275 -5.25 -18.74 -3.13
CA GLU A 275 -5.06 -19.59 -4.31
C GLU A 275 -5.45 -21.04 -4.03
N LYS A 276 -5.01 -21.59 -2.90
CA LYS A 276 -5.39 -22.94 -2.48
C LYS A 276 -6.90 -23.06 -2.20
N CYS A 277 -7.51 -22.01 -1.65
CA CYS A 277 -8.96 -21.95 -1.47
C CYS A 277 -9.68 -21.97 -2.82
N ARG A 278 -9.22 -21.18 -3.80
CA ARG A 278 -9.73 -21.18 -5.18
C ARG A 278 -9.72 -22.59 -5.76
N ASP A 279 -8.56 -23.26 -5.73
CA ASP A 279 -8.39 -24.60 -6.30
C ASP A 279 -9.34 -25.62 -5.63
N THR A 280 -9.50 -25.52 -4.31
CA THR A 280 -10.45 -26.35 -3.54
C THR A 280 -11.90 -26.09 -3.94
N LEU A 281 -12.28 -24.83 -4.17
CA LEU A 281 -13.62 -24.45 -4.61
C LEU A 281 -13.90 -24.92 -6.04
N GLN A 282 -12.92 -24.79 -6.94
CA GLN A 282 -13.01 -25.29 -8.31
C GLN A 282 -13.26 -26.80 -8.36
N GLU A 283 -12.54 -27.58 -7.57
CA GLU A 283 -12.72 -29.03 -7.49
C GLU A 283 -14.10 -29.39 -6.89
N LYS A 284 -14.47 -28.75 -5.78
CA LYS A 284 -15.74 -28.97 -5.08
C LYS A 284 -16.98 -28.68 -5.93
N TYR A 285 -16.89 -27.66 -6.77
CA TYR A 285 -18.02 -27.18 -7.58
C TYR A 285 -17.82 -27.39 -9.09
N LYS A 286 -16.94 -28.32 -9.46
CA LYS A 286 -16.63 -28.65 -10.86
C LYS A 286 -17.89 -28.91 -11.68
N GLY A 287 -18.02 -28.25 -12.81
CA GLY A 287 -19.16 -28.36 -13.71
C GLY A 287 -20.46 -27.68 -13.23
N LYS A 288 -20.45 -27.04 -12.05
CA LYS A 288 -21.62 -26.28 -11.55
C LYS A 288 -21.53 -24.79 -11.89
N TYR A 289 -20.33 -24.23 -11.92
CA TYR A 289 -20.07 -22.81 -12.24
C TYR A 289 -18.92 -22.74 -13.25
N GLU A 290 -18.85 -21.62 -13.98
CA GLU A 290 -17.72 -21.31 -14.85
C GLU A 290 -16.47 -21.02 -14.04
N GLU A 291 -15.28 -21.26 -14.60
CA GLU A 291 -13.99 -21.08 -13.90
C GLU A 291 -13.78 -19.66 -13.38
N GLY A 292 -14.25 -18.67 -14.13
CA GLY A 292 -14.17 -17.25 -13.72
C GLY A 292 -14.85 -16.95 -12.39
N ALA A 293 -15.90 -17.69 -12.01
CA ALA A 293 -16.62 -17.50 -10.74
C ALA A 293 -15.76 -17.75 -9.50
N PHE A 294 -14.69 -18.53 -9.65
CA PHE A 294 -13.78 -18.87 -8.55
C PHE A 294 -12.57 -17.92 -8.45
N LEU A 295 -12.42 -17.00 -9.39
CA LEU A 295 -11.31 -16.06 -9.38
C LEU A 295 -11.44 -15.07 -8.22
N PHE A 296 -10.31 -14.61 -7.74
CA PHE A 296 -10.21 -13.46 -6.86
C PHE A 296 -9.19 -12.47 -7.42
N ARG A 297 -9.42 -11.19 -7.13
CA ARG A 297 -8.57 -10.11 -7.61
C ARG A 297 -7.98 -9.34 -6.44
N LYS A 298 -6.67 -9.34 -6.35
CA LYS A 298 -5.91 -8.49 -5.42
C LYS A 298 -5.98 -7.04 -5.88
N ILE A 299 -6.28 -6.12 -4.97
CA ILE A 299 -6.30 -4.68 -5.19
C ILE A 299 -5.18 -4.00 -4.39
N ILE A 300 -5.09 -4.29 -3.10
CA ILE A 300 -4.04 -3.81 -2.22
C ILE A 300 -3.37 -5.02 -1.59
N THR A 301 -2.04 -5.00 -1.57
CA THR A 301 -1.21 -5.99 -0.88
C THR A 301 0.00 -5.22 -0.36
N ASP A 302 -0.10 -4.64 0.83
CA ASP A 302 0.93 -3.75 1.38
C ASP A 302 1.11 -4.02 2.88
N GLY A 303 2.22 -4.70 3.23
CA GLY A 303 2.50 -5.07 4.62
C GLY A 303 1.44 -6.01 5.19
N ASP A 304 0.70 -5.53 6.17
CA ASP A 304 -0.41 -6.21 6.86
C ASP A 304 -1.80 -5.91 6.28
N ASP A 305 -1.87 -5.04 5.26
CA ASP A 305 -3.10 -4.62 4.60
C ASP A 305 -3.36 -5.43 3.32
N MET A 306 -4.51 -6.08 3.25
CA MET A 306 -4.93 -6.89 2.11
C MET A 306 -6.34 -6.52 1.67
N THR A 307 -6.48 -6.11 0.42
CA THR A 307 -7.79 -5.90 -0.20
C THR A 307 -7.92 -6.70 -1.48
N PHE A 308 -9.00 -7.48 -1.58
CA PHE A 308 -9.30 -8.25 -2.79
C PHE A 308 -10.80 -8.32 -3.08
N VAL A 309 -11.12 -8.66 -4.33
CA VAL A 309 -12.48 -8.86 -4.81
C VAL A 309 -12.67 -10.29 -5.23
N CYS A 310 -13.84 -10.88 -4.96
CA CYS A 310 -14.23 -12.19 -5.43
C CYS A 310 -15.75 -12.27 -5.67
N ASN A 311 -16.24 -13.42 -6.14
CA ASN A 311 -17.67 -13.66 -6.17
C ASN A 311 -18.23 -13.72 -4.75
N ALA A 312 -19.36 -13.06 -4.51
CA ALA A 312 -19.99 -12.97 -3.19
C ALA A 312 -20.32 -14.34 -2.57
N ARG A 313 -20.61 -15.33 -3.40
CA ARG A 313 -20.91 -16.71 -2.95
C ARG A 313 -19.76 -17.38 -2.23
N PHE A 314 -18.53 -17.04 -2.56
CA PHE A 314 -17.32 -17.65 -2.02
C PHE A 314 -16.54 -16.73 -1.08
N ALA A 315 -17.08 -15.55 -0.79
CA ALA A 315 -16.40 -14.53 0.02
C ALA A 315 -16.02 -15.05 1.42
N MET A 316 -16.92 -15.81 2.05
CA MET A 316 -16.68 -16.33 3.41
C MET A 316 -15.58 -17.39 3.44
N GLU A 317 -15.53 -18.29 2.45
CA GLU A 317 -14.49 -19.29 2.32
C GLU A 317 -13.11 -18.64 2.12
N TYR A 318 -13.02 -17.62 1.26
CA TYR A 318 -11.79 -16.87 1.03
C TYR A 318 -11.33 -16.14 2.29
N VAL A 319 -12.23 -15.42 2.98
CA VAL A 319 -11.87 -14.71 4.22
C VAL A 319 -11.41 -15.68 5.30
N GLN A 320 -12.10 -16.79 5.49
CA GLN A 320 -11.70 -17.81 6.46
C GLN A 320 -10.33 -18.41 6.14
N ALA A 321 -10.06 -18.72 4.86
CA ALA A 321 -8.77 -19.24 4.42
C ALA A 321 -7.64 -18.26 4.71
N TYR A 322 -7.85 -16.96 4.40
CA TYR A 322 -6.89 -15.91 4.65
C TYR A 322 -6.61 -15.70 6.15
N LEU A 323 -7.66 -15.43 6.94
CA LEU A 323 -7.52 -15.18 8.39
C LEU A 323 -6.86 -16.35 9.12
N LYS A 324 -7.22 -17.60 8.74
CA LYS A 324 -6.61 -18.79 9.31
C LYS A 324 -5.14 -18.92 8.92
N SER A 325 -4.77 -18.60 7.68
CA SER A 325 -3.37 -18.62 7.24
C SER A 325 -2.51 -17.67 8.06
N VAL A 326 -2.97 -16.43 8.27
CA VAL A 326 -2.28 -15.44 9.10
C VAL A 326 -2.15 -15.91 10.55
N GLN A 327 -3.24 -16.45 11.14
CA GLN A 327 -3.24 -16.93 12.52
C GLN A 327 -2.33 -18.16 12.73
N ASP A 328 -2.26 -19.05 11.76
CA ASP A 328 -1.44 -20.27 11.84
C ASP A 328 0.04 -20.03 11.47
N TYR A 329 0.39 -18.81 11.04
CA TYR A 329 1.72 -18.47 10.54
C TYR A 329 2.82 -18.78 11.55
N GLN A 330 2.66 -18.37 12.80
CA GLN A 330 3.64 -18.59 13.87
C GLN A 330 3.96 -20.08 14.04
N LYS A 331 2.93 -20.93 14.06
CA LYS A 331 3.10 -22.38 14.27
C LYS A 331 3.82 -23.04 13.10
N LYS A 332 3.54 -22.58 11.86
CA LYS A 332 4.12 -23.15 10.64
C LYS A 332 5.57 -22.73 10.42
N ASN A 333 5.90 -21.48 10.74
CA ASN A 333 7.19 -20.87 10.40
C ASN A 333 8.09 -20.63 11.62
N MET A 334 7.71 -21.10 12.83
CA MET A 334 8.42 -20.88 14.10
C MET A 334 8.71 -19.39 14.35
N SER A 335 7.81 -18.51 13.91
CA SER A 335 7.96 -17.08 14.07
C SER A 335 7.92 -16.69 15.55
N GLU A 336 8.74 -15.70 15.95
CA GLU A 336 8.67 -15.07 17.27
C GLU A 336 7.32 -14.37 17.49
N TRP A 337 6.68 -13.92 16.40
CA TRP A 337 5.48 -13.12 16.45
C TRP A 337 4.22 -13.94 16.15
N MET A 338 3.21 -13.77 17.00
CA MET A 338 1.84 -14.18 16.68
C MET A 338 1.18 -13.10 15.84
N TYR A 339 0.54 -13.50 14.76
CA TYR A 339 -0.22 -12.61 13.90
C TYR A 339 -1.71 -12.95 13.93
N SER A 340 -2.52 -11.95 13.83
CA SER A 340 -3.96 -12.05 13.56
C SER A 340 -4.40 -10.88 12.69
N SER A 341 -5.51 -11.03 12.01
CA SER A 341 -6.10 -10.00 11.16
C SER A 341 -7.59 -9.95 11.41
N CYS A 342 -8.17 -8.76 11.30
CA CYS A 342 -9.60 -8.58 11.16
C CYS A 342 -9.96 -8.32 9.71
N ALA A 343 -11.18 -8.68 9.32
CA ALA A 343 -11.66 -8.46 7.96
C ALA A 343 -13.04 -7.81 7.94
N GLY A 344 -13.26 -6.96 6.94
CA GLY A 344 -14.57 -6.44 6.57
C GLY A 344 -14.94 -6.91 5.17
N ILE A 345 -16.18 -7.33 5.00
CA ILE A 345 -16.73 -7.78 3.72
C ILE A 345 -17.84 -6.81 3.33
N CYS A 346 -17.83 -6.33 2.09
CA CYS A 346 -18.97 -5.67 1.50
C CYS A 346 -19.45 -6.46 0.28
N ILE A 347 -20.68 -7.02 0.36
CA ILE A 347 -21.35 -7.70 -0.75
C ILE A 347 -22.15 -6.67 -1.51
N PHE A 348 -21.96 -6.62 -2.83
CA PHE A 348 -22.52 -5.57 -3.66
C PHE A 348 -22.86 -6.07 -5.07
N HIS A 349 -23.78 -5.37 -5.73
CA HIS A 349 -24.08 -5.58 -7.14
C HIS A 349 -22.93 -5.05 -8.02
N SER A 350 -22.50 -5.80 -9.03
CA SER A 350 -21.31 -5.50 -9.87
C SER A 350 -21.25 -4.07 -10.45
N HIS A 351 -22.40 -3.41 -10.63
CA HIS A 351 -22.49 -2.04 -11.12
C HIS A 351 -22.52 -0.96 -10.02
N TYR A 352 -22.41 -1.34 -8.75
CA TYR A 352 -22.39 -0.37 -7.66
C TYR A 352 -21.04 0.36 -7.60
N PRO A 353 -20.98 1.65 -7.22
CA PRO A 353 -19.75 2.42 -7.18
C PRO A 353 -18.70 1.81 -6.24
N PHE A 354 -17.58 1.39 -6.80
CA PHE A 354 -16.55 0.63 -6.08
C PHE A 354 -15.94 1.40 -4.90
N SER A 355 -15.79 2.73 -5.00
CA SER A 355 -15.30 3.58 -3.92
C SER A 355 -16.16 3.49 -2.65
N ARG A 356 -17.48 3.41 -2.80
CA ARG A 356 -18.40 3.26 -1.66
C ARG A 356 -18.32 1.86 -1.05
N VAL A 357 -18.22 0.84 -1.92
CA VAL A 357 -18.09 -0.56 -1.49
C VAL A 357 -16.84 -0.76 -0.63
N TYR A 358 -15.72 -0.20 -1.09
CA TYR A 358 -14.48 -0.26 -0.33
C TYR A 358 -14.59 0.40 1.04
N SER A 359 -15.13 1.63 1.10
CA SER A 359 -15.32 2.34 2.38
C SER A 359 -16.22 1.56 3.36
N MET A 360 -17.21 0.83 2.86
CA MET A 360 -18.04 -0.03 3.70
C MET A 360 -17.32 -1.28 4.19
N ALA A 361 -16.47 -1.90 3.34
CA ALA A 361 -15.64 -3.01 3.75
C ALA A 361 -14.60 -2.57 4.80
N GLU A 362 -13.97 -1.40 4.62
CA GLU A 362 -13.06 -0.80 5.59
C GLU A 362 -13.76 -0.53 6.94
N GLN A 363 -14.96 0.07 6.91
CA GLN A 363 -15.76 0.31 8.11
C GLN A 363 -16.15 -1.00 8.83
N ALA A 364 -16.50 -2.04 8.09
CA ALA A 364 -16.75 -3.36 8.64
C ALA A 364 -15.50 -3.94 9.30
N CYS A 365 -14.32 -3.81 8.67
CA CYS A 365 -13.05 -4.22 9.27
C CYS A 365 -12.76 -3.47 10.58
N GLU A 366 -12.97 -2.15 10.61
CA GLU A 366 -12.85 -1.35 11.84
C GLU A 366 -13.83 -1.81 12.94
N ASN A 367 -15.05 -2.17 12.58
CA ASN A 367 -16.01 -2.71 13.54
C ASN A 367 -15.56 -4.07 14.10
N ALA A 368 -15.01 -4.94 13.25
CA ALA A 368 -14.39 -6.19 13.68
C ALA A 368 -13.22 -5.94 14.64
N LYS A 369 -12.34 -4.98 14.36
CA LYS A 369 -11.22 -4.58 15.23
C LYS A 369 -11.67 -4.08 16.60
N LYS A 370 -12.80 -3.40 16.72
CA LYS A 370 -13.35 -2.97 18.01
C LYS A 370 -13.64 -4.15 18.94
N LYS A 371 -13.94 -5.33 18.41
CA LYS A 371 -14.13 -6.55 19.22
C LYS A 371 -12.83 -7.06 19.82
N VAL A 372 -11.71 -6.88 19.11
CA VAL A 372 -10.36 -7.23 19.57
C VAL A 372 -9.89 -6.24 20.65
N HIS A 373 -10.07 -4.94 20.42
CA HIS A 373 -9.59 -3.89 21.33
C HIS A 373 -10.48 -3.68 22.56
N GLY A 374 -11.74 -4.07 22.53
CA GLY A 374 -12.72 -3.85 23.60
C GLY A 374 -12.56 -4.73 24.86
N ARG A 375 -11.63 -5.66 24.88
CA ARG A 375 -11.36 -6.57 25.99
C ARG A 375 -10.11 -6.15 26.76
N GLN A 376 -10.28 -5.22 27.69
CA GLN A 376 -9.34 -4.79 28.74
C GLN A 376 -7.89 -5.29 28.61
N ASN A 377 -6.98 -4.44 28.14
CA ASN A 377 -5.49 -4.53 28.23
C ASN A 377 -4.81 -5.87 27.91
N LYS A 378 -5.48 -6.83 27.32
CA LYS A 378 -4.85 -8.05 26.79
C LYS A 378 -4.73 -7.95 25.28
N ILE A 379 -3.52 -8.17 24.75
CA ILE A 379 -3.31 -8.38 23.33
C ILE A 379 -4.00 -9.71 23.00
N ILE A 380 -5.12 -9.62 22.30
CA ILE A 380 -5.87 -10.79 21.81
C ILE A 380 -5.51 -10.95 20.34
N GLU A 381 -4.86 -12.07 20.02
CA GLU A 381 -4.53 -12.43 18.65
C GLU A 381 -5.65 -13.32 18.09
N GLU A 382 -6.82 -12.72 17.88
CA GLU A 382 -8.01 -13.35 17.30
C GLU A 382 -8.37 -12.62 16.00
N GLY A 383 -8.77 -13.37 14.98
CA GLY A 383 -9.35 -12.83 13.74
C GLY A 383 -10.87 -12.68 13.90
N TRP A 384 -11.37 -11.51 13.59
CA TRP A 384 -12.81 -11.21 13.55
C TRP A 384 -13.18 -10.70 12.17
N LEU A 385 -14.43 -10.91 11.78
CA LEU A 385 -14.99 -10.34 10.56
C LEU A 385 -16.35 -9.69 10.83
N ASP A 386 -16.63 -8.66 10.05
CA ASP A 386 -17.94 -8.02 9.95
C ASP A 386 -18.32 -7.87 8.48
N PHE A 387 -19.60 -7.71 8.14
CA PHE A 387 -20.01 -7.60 6.75
C PHE A 387 -21.18 -6.66 6.54
N HIS A 388 -21.21 -6.06 5.35
CA HIS A 388 -22.34 -5.29 4.79
C HIS A 388 -22.87 -5.96 3.55
N TYR A 389 -24.19 -5.82 3.32
CA TYR A 389 -24.88 -6.23 2.10
C TYR A 389 -25.62 -5.02 1.53
N ILE A 390 -25.45 -4.74 0.23
CA ILE A 390 -26.05 -3.60 -0.47
C ILE A 390 -26.82 -4.10 -1.69
#